data_c617d0f67c9df505db309f9ab747ae8f
#
_entry.id   c617d0f67c9df505db309f9ab747ae8f
#
_cell.length_a   1.000
_cell.length_b   1.000
_cell.length_c   1.000
_cell.angle_alpha   90.00
_cell.angle_beta   90.00
_cell.angle_gamma   90.00
#
_symmetry.space_group_name_H-M   'P 1'
#
loop_
_entity.id
_entity.type
_entity.pdbx_description
1 polymer ?
#
loop_
_entity_poly.entity_id
_entity_poly.type
_entity_poly.pdbx_seq_one_letter_code
_entity_poly.pdbx_strand_id
1 'polypeptide(L)'
;MQQQLQQWIYSQEAFAGVELLQQQGGYCYNLCLLKKEKDSAKILLQKTGISSLEELKSLIGEQTPIFLGINIKGILYKVLDYHPSSKGEALGAVFPSAKEEEFHVQLIAAGNNSLLTVVRKDKILPLVEELQAAGLWVVNVFVGAFWVEEVLPLLPNVQELQVGQQLLIVEQQHIIANSRGEKEQGATFNIGEEAVGEELLLALSMAFLAITQPTIEHLDIPVVQQQQKDFYYKKLFHYTSIAALGLFFVALLGNYLLFEHYNTKQQNLGIEVGQQKSLLEQREQLAQKYKDKKALMGDQLNLGQSKSSYYADQLAATLPSTLQLTKLVLFPKIATEENYNNEEQLPYYDNNTILITGQCQASVFYNNWKRGLEELDWVASIHNLSYQNNKEGQGIFELKITLKQEE
;
A
#
# COMPACT_ATOMS: atom_id res chain seq x y z
N MET A 1 -25.33 -6.42 15.98
CA MET A 1 -23.96 -6.09 15.62
C MET A 1 -23.00 -6.20 16.83
N GLN A 2 -23.30 -5.58 17.98
CA GLN A 2 -22.44 -5.64 19.17
C GLN A 2 -22.31 -7.06 19.74
N GLN A 3 -23.39 -7.83 19.84
CA GLN A 3 -23.36 -9.24 20.26
C GLN A 3 -22.58 -10.14 19.28
N GLN A 4 -22.72 -9.94 17.98
CA GLN A 4 -21.97 -10.70 16.98
C GLN A 4 -20.47 -10.42 17.07
N LEU A 5 -20.10 -9.16 17.31
CA LEU A 5 -18.70 -8.78 17.50
C LEU A 5 -18.12 -9.38 18.80
N GLN A 6 -18.90 -9.39 19.90
CA GLN A 6 -18.51 -10.08 21.11
C GLN A 6 -18.29 -11.58 20.90
N GLN A 7 -19.24 -12.27 20.25
CA GLN A 7 -19.12 -13.68 19.92
C GLN A 7 -17.88 -13.97 19.05
N TRP A 8 -17.61 -13.09 18.07
CA TRP A 8 -16.40 -13.22 17.23
C TRP A 8 -15.11 -13.06 18.04
N ILE A 9 -15.02 -12.04 18.91
CA ILE A 9 -13.85 -11.82 19.77
C ILE A 9 -13.63 -13.05 20.66
N TYR A 10 -14.69 -13.57 21.29
CA TYR A 10 -14.60 -14.77 22.12
C TYR A 10 -14.25 -16.03 21.30
N SER A 11 -14.67 -16.16 20.06
CA SER A 11 -14.38 -17.35 19.25
C SER A 11 -12.91 -17.50 18.84
N GLN A 12 -12.09 -16.48 18.96
CA GLN A 12 -10.66 -16.52 18.61
C GLN A 12 -9.74 -16.93 19.76
N GLU A 13 -10.29 -17.04 20.97
CA GLU A 13 -9.51 -17.26 22.18
C GLU A 13 -9.60 -18.72 22.65
N ALA A 14 -8.59 -19.14 23.41
CA ALA A 14 -8.72 -20.29 24.28
C ALA A 14 -9.44 -19.88 25.57
N PHE A 15 -10.27 -20.74 26.11
CA PHE A 15 -11.02 -20.51 27.34
C PHE A 15 -10.60 -21.49 28.41
N ALA A 16 -10.41 -20.98 29.63
CA ALA A 16 -10.17 -21.78 30.80
C ALA A 16 -11.49 -22.00 31.53
N GLY A 17 -11.93 -23.24 31.59
CA GLY A 17 -12.93 -23.70 32.55
C GLY A 17 -12.21 -24.08 33.83
N VAL A 18 -12.55 -23.42 34.91
CA VAL A 18 -11.93 -23.66 36.22
C VAL A 18 -13.02 -24.05 37.22
N GLU A 19 -12.87 -25.22 37.84
CA GLU A 19 -13.67 -25.59 39.01
C GLU A 19 -12.90 -25.23 40.26
N LEU A 20 -13.52 -24.48 41.16
CA LEU A 20 -13.03 -24.20 42.51
C LEU A 20 -13.74 -25.14 43.49
N LEU A 21 -12.97 -25.99 44.14
CA LEU A 21 -13.42 -27.00 45.09
C LEU A 21 -12.94 -26.65 46.50
N GLN A 22 -13.79 -26.91 47.49
CA GLN A 22 -13.40 -26.83 48.91
C GLN A 22 -12.99 -28.23 49.42
N GLN A 23 -11.72 -28.35 49.80
CA GLN A 23 -11.16 -29.55 50.45
C GLN A 23 -10.83 -29.34 51.92
N GLN A 24 -10.41 -30.40 52.61
CA GLN A 24 -9.91 -30.31 53.98
C GLN A 24 -8.59 -29.49 54.00
N GLY A 25 -8.67 -28.25 54.43
CA GLY A 25 -7.49 -27.39 54.56
C GLY A 25 -7.40 -26.22 53.56
N GLY A 26 -8.37 -26.05 52.66
CA GLY A 26 -8.35 -24.93 51.72
C GLY A 26 -9.16 -25.13 50.45
N TYR A 27 -8.77 -24.41 49.42
CA TYR A 27 -9.35 -24.53 48.12
C TYR A 27 -8.39 -25.22 47.16
N CYS A 28 -8.91 -26.02 46.24
CA CYS A 28 -8.18 -26.56 45.10
C CYS A 28 -8.92 -26.26 43.82
N TYR A 29 -8.19 -26.32 42.69
CA TYR A 29 -8.72 -25.98 41.38
C TYR A 29 -8.53 -27.15 40.44
N ASN A 30 -9.55 -27.43 39.62
CA ASN A 30 -9.46 -28.27 38.46
C ASN A 30 -9.56 -27.38 37.23
N LEU A 31 -8.71 -27.61 36.23
CA LEU A 31 -8.57 -26.80 35.02
C LEU A 31 -8.79 -27.62 33.77
N CYS A 32 -9.64 -27.12 32.90
CA CYS A 32 -9.75 -27.58 31.51
C CYS A 32 -9.61 -26.37 30.56
N LEU A 33 -8.61 -26.40 29.69
CA LEU A 33 -8.39 -25.36 28.71
C LEU A 33 -8.85 -25.83 27.33
N LEU A 34 -9.85 -25.14 26.78
CA LEU A 34 -10.42 -25.43 25.46
C LEU A 34 -10.11 -24.30 24.47
N LYS A 35 -9.88 -24.70 23.23
CA LYS A 35 -9.81 -23.77 22.11
C LYS A 35 -10.83 -24.17 21.04
N LYS A 36 -11.57 -23.19 20.55
CA LYS A 36 -12.50 -23.40 19.44
C LYS A 36 -11.70 -23.55 18.14
N GLU A 37 -11.97 -24.63 17.42
CA GLU A 37 -11.61 -24.80 16.03
C GLU A 37 -12.90 -24.71 15.20
N LYS A 38 -12.81 -24.56 13.87
CA LYS A 38 -13.96 -24.21 12.99
C LYS A 38 -15.30 -24.87 13.42
N ASP A 39 -15.33 -26.19 13.51
CA ASP A 39 -16.54 -26.98 13.82
C ASP A 39 -16.36 -27.87 15.07
N SER A 40 -15.27 -27.72 15.79
CA SER A 40 -14.94 -28.56 16.96
C SER A 40 -14.31 -27.72 18.06
N ALA A 41 -14.15 -28.32 19.23
CA ALA A 41 -13.38 -27.76 20.32
C ALA A 41 -12.25 -28.74 20.67
N LYS A 42 -11.03 -28.20 20.81
CA LYS A 42 -9.86 -28.99 21.17
C LYS A 42 -9.49 -28.72 22.62
N ILE A 43 -9.26 -29.78 23.37
CA ILE A 43 -8.72 -29.69 24.72
C ILE A 43 -7.20 -29.45 24.61
N LEU A 44 -6.72 -28.32 25.15
CA LEU A 44 -5.31 -27.96 25.14
C LEU A 44 -4.60 -28.44 26.42
N LEU A 45 -5.30 -28.42 27.53
CA LEU A 45 -4.75 -28.78 28.84
C LEU A 45 -5.85 -29.27 29.77
N GLN A 46 -5.53 -30.30 30.53
CA GLN A 46 -6.33 -30.85 31.64
C GLN A 46 -5.43 -30.97 32.88
N LYS A 47 -5.89 -30.47 34.00
CA LYS A 47 -5.13 -30.54 35.24
C LYS A 47 -6.09 -30.57 36.45
N THR A 48 -5.87 -31.49 37.37
CA THR A 48 -6.63 -31.62 38.60
C THR A 48 -5.77 -31.28 39.84
N GLY A 49 -6.41 -30.93 40.94
CA GLY A 49 -5.76 -30.79 42.21
C GLY A 49 -4.75 -29.65 42.34
N ILE A 50 -4.92 -28.57 41.56
CA ILE A 50 -4.08 -27.38 41.64
C ILE A 50 -4.33 -26.70 42.97
N SER A 51 -3.29 -26.50 43.78
CA SER A 51 -3.42 -26.01 45.18
C SER A 51 -3.05 -24.55 45.36
N SER A 52 -2.45 -23.90 44.35
CA SER A 52 -2.06 -22.47 44.45
C SER A 52 -2.54 -21.67 43.22
N LEU A 53 -2.83 -20.38 43.48
CA LEU A 53 -3.23 -19.45 42.43
C LEU A 53 -2.07 -19.12 41.48
N GLU A 54 -0.81 -19.15 41.98
CA GLU A 54 0.36 -18.96 41.13
C GLU A 54 0.50 -20.11 40.13
N GLU A 55 0.31 -21.36 40.55
CA GLU A 55 0.32 -22.51 39.66
C GLU A 55 -0.80 -22.40 38.62
N LEU A 56 -2.02 -22.09 39.07
CA LEU A 56 -3.17 -21.89 38.18
C LEU A 56 -2.88 -20.81 37.11
N LYS A 57 -2.34 -19.67 37.53
CA LYS A 57 -1.99 -18.54 36.65
C LYS A 57 -0.92 -18.95 35.63
N SER A 58 0.09 -19.70 36.04
CA SER A 58 1.16 -20.17 35.16
C SER A 58 0.65 -21.12 34.07
N LEU A 59 -0.37 -21.94 34.38
CA LEU A 59 -0.97 -22.89 33.44
C LEU A 59 -1.93 -22.22 32.44
N ILE A 60 -2.68 -21.22 32.90
CA ILE A 60 -3.71 -20.54 32.07
C ILE A 60 -3.07 -19.46 31.18
N GLY A 61 -2.02 -18.76 31.68
CA GLY A 61 -1.45 -17.59 31.04
C GLY A 61 -2.21 -16.28 31.38
N GLU A 62 -1.56 -15.16 31.13
CA GLU A 62 -2.00 -13.84 31.62
C GLU A 62 -3.26 -13.26 30.93
N GLN A 63 -3.68 -13.78 29.81
CA GLN A 63 -4.74 -13.18 29.01
C GLN A 63 -5.91 -14.11 28.67
N THR A 64 -5.94 -15.29 29.27
CA THR A 64 -6.99 -16.27 28.99
C THR A 64 -8.21 -16.01 29.88
N PRO A 65 -9.41 -15.86 29.31
CA PRO A 65 -10.62 -15.67 30.10
C PRO A 65 -11.03 -16.96 30.79
N ILE A 66 -11.48 -16.81 32.04
CA ILE A 66 -11.88 -17.89 32.92
C ILE A 66 -13.39 -17.89 33.07
N PHE A 67 -14.01 -19.04 32.82
CA PHE A 67 -15.35 -19.40 33.25
C PHE A 67 -15.21 -20.23 34.53
N LEU A 68 -15.63 -19.66 35.65
CA LEU A 68 -15.41 -20.22 36.98
C LEU A 68 -16.64 -20.97 37.47
N GLY A 69 -16.50 -22.27 37.72
CA GLY A 69 -17.48 -23.08 38.42
C GLY A 69 -17.11 -23.20 39.90
N ILE A 70 -17.94 -22.69 40.82
CA ILE A 70 -17.71 -22.73 42.24
C ILE A 70 -18.48 -23.88 42.85
N ASN A 71 -17.77 -24.86 43.42
CA ASN A 71 -18.34 -26.08 44.02
C ASN A 71 -17.84 -26.24 45.48
N ILE A 72 -18.43 -25.46 46.38
CA ILE A 72 -18.03 -25.36 47.80
C ILE A 72 -19.12 -25.81 48.77
N LYS A 73 -18.80 -25.95 50.02
CA LYS A 73 -19.78 -26.24 51.07
C LYS A 73 -20.74 -25.07 51.27
N GLY A 74 -22.02 -25.39 51.49
CA GLY A 74 -23.08 -24.42 51.75
C GLY A 74 -23.82 -23.96 50.51
N ILE A 75 -23.59 -24.64 49.39
CA ILE A 75 -24.46 -24.57 48.21
C ILE A 75 -25.63 -25.53 48.44
N LEU A 76 -26.85 -25.07 48.22
CA LEU A 76 -28.06 -25.87 48.24
C LEU A 76 -28.39 -26.30 46.82
N TYR A 77 -28.71 -27.57 46.65
CA TYR A 77 -29.12 -28.19 45.40
C TYR A 77 -30.53 -28.70 45.51
N LYS A 78 -31.39 -28.46 44.54
CA LYS A 78 -32.74 -28.97 44.50
C LYS A 78 -33.13 -29.23 43.03
N VAL A 79 -33.63 -30.42 42.74
CA VAL A 79 -34.31 -30.71 41.48
C VAL A 79 -35.78 -30.40 41.66
N LEU A 80 -36.32 -29.54 40.80
CA LEU A 80 -37.74 -29.20 40.73
C LEU A 80 -38.36 -29.92 39.54
N ASP A 81 -39.54 -30.54 39.77
CA ASP A 81 -40.32 -31.27 38.77
C ASP A 81 -41.20 -30.33 37.88
N TYR A 82 -40.90 -29.07 37.90
CA TYR A 82 -41.56 -28.04 37.14
C TYR A 82 -40.56 -26.93 36.73
N HIS A 83 -40.96 -26.06 35.81
CA HIS A 83 -40.21 -24.90 35.44
C HIS A 83 -40.74 -23.63 36.14
N PRO A 84 -40.04 -23.08 37.13
CA PRO A 84 -40.45 -21.86 37.80
C PRO A 84 -40.35 -20.66 36.87
N SER A 85 -41.31 -19.72 36.99
CA SER A 85 -41.39 -18.53 36.14
C SER A 85 -40.33 -17.47 36.50
N SER A 86 -39.75 -17.54 37.69
CA SER A 86 -38.70 -16.62 38.15
C SER A 86 -37.76 -17.26 39.17
N LYS A 87 -36.60 -16.63 39.35
CA LYS A 87 -35.63 -17.04 40.40
C LYS A 87 -36.21 -16.86 41.81
N GLY A 88 -37.04 -15.84 42.02
CA GLY A 88 -37.72 -15.59 43.28
C GLY A 88 -38.75 -16.69 43.63
N GLU A 89 -39.53 -17.16 42.63
CA GLU A 89 -40.43 -18.30 42.79
C GLU A 89 -39.66 -19.57 43.18
N ALA A 90 -38.59 -19.88 42.47
CA ALA A 90 -37.74 -21.02 42.75
C ALA A 90 -37.10 -20.98 44.13
N LEU A 91 -36.64 -19.80 44.57
CA LEU A 91 -36.07 -19.59 45.89
C LEU A 91 -37.15 -19.78 46.96
N GLY A 92 -38.36 -19.22 46.79
CA GLY A 92 -39.48 -19.33 47.69
C GLY A 92 -39.97 -20.76 47.91
N ALA A 93 -39.89 -21.59 46.86
CA ALA A 93 -40.23 -23.03 46.95
C ALA A 93 -39.29 -23.82 47.89
N VAL A 94 -38.07 -23.32 48.12
CA VAL A 94 -37.07 -24.01 48.96
C VAL A 94 -36.87 -23.27 50.31
N PHE A 95 -36.90 -21.95 50.27
CA PHE A 95 -36.73 -21.06 51.42
C PHE A 95 -37.83 -19.97 51.45
N PRO A 96 -39.01 -20.25 52.02
CA PRO A 96 -40.13 -19.34 51.99
C PRO A 96 -39.86 -17.98 52.67
N SER A 97 -38.89 -17.89 53.58
CA SER A 97 -38.54 -16.69 54.29
C SER A 97 -37.23 -16.04 53.81
N ALA A 98 -36.60 -16.56 52.77
CA ALA A 98 -35.36 -16.02 52.27
C ALA A 98 -35.59 -14.74 51.47
N LYS A 99 -34.69 -13.77 51.66
CA LYS A 99 -34.66 -12.55 50.83
C LYS A 99 -33.76 -12.82 49.63
N GLU A 100 -34.29 -12.62 48.43
CA GLU A 100 -33.57 -12.85 47.20
C GLU A 100 -32.29 -12.05 47.11
N GLU A 101 -32.26 -10.87 47.76
CA GLU A 101 -31.09 -9.99 47.78
C GLU A 101 -29.86 -10.61 48.46
N GLU A 102 -30.05 -11.60 49.37
CA GLU A 102 -28.99 -12.25 50.14
C GLU A 102 -28.37 -13.47 49.41
N PHE A 103 -29.03 -13.96 48.36
CA PHE A 103 -28.67 -15.19 47.72
C PHE A 103 -28.37 -14.98 46.23
N HIS A 104 -27.47 -15.79 45.73
CA HIS A 104 -27.36 -16.08 44.31
C HIS A 104 -28.19 -17.32 43.99
N VAL A 105 -29.07 -17.18 43.00
CA VAL A 105 -29.97 -18.24 42.56
C VAL A 105 -29.67 -18.52 41.09
N GLN A 106 -29.40 -19.79 40.75
CA GLN A 106 -29.24 -20.26 39.39
C GLN A 106 -30.22 -21.35 39.07
N LEU A 107 -30.78 -21.28 37.88
CA LEU A 107 -31.73 -22.27 37.37
C LEU A 107 -31.20 -22.79 36.03
N ILE A 108 -31.18 -24.10 35.85
CA ILE A 108 -30.81 -24.77 34.61
C ILE A 108 -32.00 -25.67 34.24
N ALA A 109 -32.45 -25.59 32.98
CA ALA A 109 -33.48 -26.49 32.47
C ALA A 109 -32.85 -27.88 32.16
N ALA A 110 -33.46 -28.94 32.63
CA ALA A 110 -33.01 -30.30 32.44
C ALA A 110 -34.23 -31.16 32.05
N GLY A 111 -34.52 -31.25 30.77
CA GLY A 111 -35.74 -31.95 30.28
C GLY A 111 -37.01 -31.33 30.85
N ASN A 112 -37.80 -32.12 31.60
CA ASN A 112 -39.02 -31.67 32.25
C ASN A 112 -38.76 -31.03 33.64
N ASN A 113 -37.52 -31.06 34.10
CA ASN A 113 -37.13 -30.61 35.43
C ASN A 113 -36.39 -29.27 35.34
N SER A 114 -36.27 -28.56 36.49
CA SER A 114 -35.35 -27.45 36.64
C SER A 114 -34.38 -27.74 37.82
N LEU A 115 -33.13 -27.55 37.54
CA LEU A 115 -32.04 -27.70 38.49
C LEU A 115 -31.80 -26.36 39.18
N LEU A 116 -32.11 -26.31 40.45
CA LEU A 116 -31.98 -25.11 41.28
C LEU A 116 -30.71 -25.20 42.14
N THR A 117 -29.86 -24.17 42.01
CA THR A 117 -28.71 -23.98 42.89
C THR A 117 -28.85 -22.63 43.64
N VAL A 118 -28.69 -22.67 44.94
CA VAL A 118 -28.78 -21.48 45.79
C VAL A 118 -27.55 -21.40 46.68
N VAL A 119 -26.95 -20.22 46.79
CA VAL A 119 -25.82 -19.94 47.65
C VAL A 119 -25.87 -18.49 48.17
N ARG A 120 -25.36 -18.25 49.37
CA ARG A 120 -25.26 -16.90 49.92
C ARG A 120 -24.22 -16.07 49.18
N LYS A 121 -24.55 -14.80 48.93
CA LYS A 121 -23.67 -13.85 48.19
C LYS A 121 -22.33 -13.60 48.92
N ASP A 122 -22.36 -13.55 50.27
CA ASP A 122 -21.18 -13.35 51.09
C ASP A 122 -20.09 -14.43 50.96
N LYS A 123 -20.47 -15.64 50.46
CA LYS A 123 -19.54 -16.74 50.27
C LYS A 123 -18.82 -16.69 48.91
N ILE A 124 -19.43 -16.08 47.92
CA ILE A 124 -18.94 -16.11 46.56
C ILE A 124 -18.00 -14.93 46.26
N LEU A 125 -18.38 -13.72 46.73
CA LEU A 125 -17.66 -12.49 46.42
C LEU A 125 -16.16 -12.55 46.80
N PRO A 126 -15.78 -12.98 48.06
CA PRO A 126 -14.36 -13.03 48.41
C PRO A 126 -13.52 -13.97 47.54
N LEU A 127 -14.09 -15.09 47.09
CA LEU A 127 -13.39 -16.06 46.24
C LEU A 127 -13.10 -15.48 44.85
N VAL A 128 -14.05 -14.72 44.32
CA VAL A 128 -13.87 -14.06 43.04
C VAL A 128 -12.84 -12.93 43.13
N GLU A 129 -12.91 -12.15 44.18
CA GLU A 129 -11.96 -11.06 44.43
C GLU A 129 -10.52 -11.57 44.61
N GLU A 130 -10.34 -12.72 45.27
CA GLU A 130 -9.03 -13.35 45.45
C GLU A 130 -8.42 -13.77 44.11
N LEU A 131 -9.20 -14.40 43.23
CA LEU A 131 -8.77 -14.79 41.87
C LEU A 131 -8.39 -13.54 41.03
N GLN A 132 -9.19 -12.48 41.14
CA GLN A 132 -8.92 -11.24 40.44
C GLN A 132 -7.67 -10.51 40.96
N ALA A 133 -7.47 -10.51 42.29
CA ALA A 133 -6.27 -9.95 42.92
C ALA A 133 -4.98 -10.69 42.46
N ALA A 134 -5.09 -12.01 42.17
CA ALA A 134 -4.03 -12.79 41.54
C ALA A 134 -3.79 -12.43 40.07
N GLY A 135 -4.62 -11.58 39.47
CA GLY A 135 -4.51 -11.13 38.09
C GLY A 135 -5.13 -12.11 37.06
N LEU A 136 -6.06 -12.96 37.53
CA LEU A 136 -6.81 -13.86 36.68
C LEU A 136 -8.06 -13.18 36.09
N TRP A 137 -8.38 -13.44 34.84
CA TRP A 137 -9.52 -12.83 34.12
C TRP A 137 -10.78 -13.68 34.31
N VAL A 138 -11.49 -13.53 35.43
CA VAL A 138 -12.76 -14.21 35.69
C VAL A 138 -13.89 -13.47 34.96
N VAL A 139 -14.30 -13.94 33.83
CA VAL A 139 -15.30 -13.27 32.96
C VAL A 139 -16.72 -13.82 33.20
N ASN A 140 -16.84 -14.99 33.79
CA ASN A 140 -18.13 -15.57 34.13
C ASN A 140 -18.03 -16.46 35.35
N VAL A 141 -19.10 -16.52 36.19
CA VAL A 141 -19.14 -17.31 37.43
C VAL A 141 -20.43 -18.12 37.48
N PHE A 142 -20.28 -19.38 37.77
CA PHE A 142 -21.36 -20.36 37.94
C PHE A 142 -21.20 -21.05 39.28
N VAL A 143 -22.31 -21.49 39.83
CA VAL A 143 -22.28 -22.11 41.15
C VAL A 143 -22.94 -23.51 41.07
N GLY A 144 -22.20 -24.47 41.61
CA GLY A 144 -22.70 -25.81 41.84
C GLY A 144 -22.43 -26.82 40.74
N ALA A 145 -22.64 -28.07 41.09
CA ALA A 145 -22.36 -29.25 40.29
C ALA A 145 -23.33 -29.42 39.09
N PHE A 146 -24.52 -28.81 39.17
CA PHE A 146 -25.54 -28.98 38.13
C PHE A 146 -25.16 -28.47 36.75
N TRP A 147 -24.15 -27.63 36.64
CA TRP A 147 -23.65 -27.14 35.36
C TRP A 147 -22.98 -28.21 34.46
N VAL A 148 -22.76 -29.43 35.04
CA VAL A 148 -22.34 -30.60 34.23
C VAL A 148 -23.43 -31.04 33.26
N GLU A 149 -24.70 -30.63 33.47
CA GLU A 149 -25.82 -30.85 32.52
C GLU A 149 -25.44 -30.48 31.08
N GLU A 150 -24.68 -29.41 30.89
CA GLU A 150 -24.28 -28.90 29.58
C GLU A 150 -23.35 -29.81 28.77
N VAL A 151 -22.65 -30.71 29.44
CA VAL A 151 -21.74 -31.68 28.80
C VAL A 151 -22.30 -33.12 28.79
N LEU A 152 -23.44 -33.38 29.44
CA LEU A 152 -24.08 -34.71 29.43
C LEU A 152 -24.34 -35.24 28.00
N PRO A 153 -24.77 -34.41 27.03
CA PRO A 153 -24.96 -34.87 25.67
C PRO A 153 -23.66 -35.33 24.97
N LEU A 154 -22.50 -34.96 25.49
CA LEU A 154 -21.20 -35.41 24.97
C LEU A 154 -20.73 -36.72 25.59
N LEU A 155 -21.36 -37.15 26.68
CA LEU A 155 -20.98 -38.34 27.42
C LEU A 155 -21.74 -39.56 26.90
N PRO A 156 -21.13 -40.77 26.94
CA PRO A 156 -21.87 -42.00 26.71
C PRO A 156 -22.93 -42.20 27.80
N ASN A 157 -23.85 -43.14 27.65
CA ASN A 157 -24.92 -43.41 28.61
C ASN A 157 -24.41 -43.48 30.05
N VAL A 158 -24.53 -42.39 30.79
CA VAL A 158 -24.13 -42.26 32.17
C VAL A 158 -25.38 -42.30 33.03
N GLN A 159 -25.37 -43.08 34.10
CA GLN A 159 -26.46 -43.14 35.06
C GLN A 159 -26.16 -42.36 36.31
N GLU A 160 -24.89 -42.29 36.72
CA GLU A 160 -24.43 -41.63 37.93
C GLU A 160 -23.12 -40.89 37.70
N LEU A 161 -23.04 -39.63 38.14
CA LEU A 161 -21.86 -38.78 38.08
C LEU A 161 -21.50 -38.25 39.46
N GLN A 162 -20.22 -38.31 39.81
CA GLN A 162 -19.68 -37.70 41.00
C GLN A 162 -19.05 -36.32 40.64
N VAL A 163 -19.61 -35.24 41.16
CA VAL A 163 -19.06 -33.88 40.96
C VAL A 163 -18.80 -33.24 42.29
N GLY A 164 -17.54 -33.21 42.72
CA GLY A 164 -17.17 -32.81 44.05
C GLY A 164 -17.83 -33.73 45.12
N GLN A 165 -18.68 -33.18 45.97
CA GLN A 165 -19.41 -33.91 47.01
C GLN A 165 -20.85 -34.31 46.61
N GLN A 166 -21.24 -34.05 45.37
CA GLN A 166 -22.56 -34.37 44.84
C GLN A 166 -22.51 -35.60 43.96
N LEU A 167 -23.35 -36.58 44.27
CA LEU A 167 -23.68 -37.68 43.39
C LEU A 167 -24.95 -37.31 42.60
N LEU A 168 -24.82 -37.16 41.27
CA LEU A 168 -25.88 -36.77 40.37
C LEU A 168 -26.41 -38.03 39.68
N ILE A 169 -27.74 -38.17 39.70
CA ILE A 169 -28.42 -39.27 38.99
C ILE A 169 -28.90 -38.72 37.66
N VAL A 170 -28.51 -39.44 36.61
CA VAL A 170 -28.76 -39.02 35.21
C VAL A 170 -29.65 -40.05 34.51
N GLU A 171 -30.72 -39.56 33.89
CA GLU A 171 -31.59 -40.36 33.04
C GLU A 171 -31.87 -39.60 31.74
N GLN A 172 -31.79 -40.30 30.61
CA GLN A 172 -32.00 -39.68 29.29
C GLN A 172 -31.14 -38.41 29.03
N GLN A 173 -29.89 -38.41 29.51
CA GLN A 173 -28.95 -37.28 29.43
C GLN A 173 -29.38 -36.04 30.22
N HIS A 174 -30.26 -36.19 31.25
CA HIS A 174 -30.68 -35.13 32.13
C HIS A 174 -30.49 -35.51 33.58
N ILE A 175 -30.09 -34.56 34.42
CA ILE A 175 -30.01 -34.74 35.85
C ILE A 175 -31.44 -34.79 36.42
N ILE A 176 -31.82 -35.93 37.02
CA ILE A 176 -33.15 -36.09 37.64
C ILE A 176 -33.15 -36.09 39.15
N ALA A 177 -32.00 -36.33 39.76
CA ALA A 177 -31.86 -36.26 41.24
C ALA A 177 -30.40 -35.99 41.62
N ASN A 178 -30.22 -35.57 42.84
CA ASN A 178 -28.91 -35.44 43.46
C ASN A 178 -28.93 -35.93 44.92
N SER A 179 -27.79 -36.43 45.37
CA SER A 179 -27.56 -36.82 46.76
C SER A 179 -26.14 -36.44 47.17
N ARG A 180 -25.89 -36.33 48.46
CA ARG A 180 -24.53 -36.24 48.99
C ARG A 180 -23.95 -37.64 49.12
N GLY A 181 -22.80 -37.85 48.56
CA GLY A 181 -22.13 -39.16 48.60
C GLY A 181 -20.74 -39.07 47.97
N GLU A 182 -19.95 -40.07 48.23
CA GLU A 182 -18.67 -40.27 47.56
C GLU A 182 -18.75 -41.64 46.83
N LYS A 183 -18.32 -41.64 45.57
CA LYS A 183 -18.22 -42.86 44.78
C LYS A 183 -16.82 -43.42 44.97
N GLU A 184 -16.72 -44.75 45.10
CA GLU A 184 -15.44 -45.41 45.38
C GLU A 184 -14.40 -45.27 44.26
N GLN A 185 -14.84 -45.09 43.02
CA GLN A 185 -13.96 -44.90 41.85
C GLN A 185 -14.51 -43.85 40.87
N GLY A 186 -13.68 -42.91 40.50
CA GLY A 186 -13.99 -41.96 39.45
C GLY A 186 -13.98 -42.64 38.07
N ALA A 187 -14.92 -42.27 37.23
CA ALA A 187 -15.00 -42.73 35.83
C ALA A 187 -14.14 -41.87 34.91
N THR A 188 -13.75 -42.45 33.78
CA THR A 188 -13.09 -41.71 32.69
C THR A 188 -13.94 -41.81 31.45
N PHE A 189 -14.18 -40.70 30.80
CA PHE A 189 -15.02 -40.59 29.61
C PHE A 189 -14.20 -40.19 28.39
N ASN A 190 -14.48 -40.80 27.25
CA ASN A 190 -13.89 -40.39 25.98
C ASN A 190 -14.79 -39.36 25.32
N ILE A 191 -14.28 -38.15 25.20
CA ILE A 191 -14.96 -37.02 24.52
C ILE A 191 -14.17 -36.68 23.27
N GLY A 192 -14.66 -37.11 22.10
CA GLY A 192 -13.87 -37.09 20.87
C GLY A 192 -12.65 -38.02 20.96
N GLU A 193 -11.46 -37.50 20.80
CA GLU A 193 -10.20 -38.24 20.90
C GLU A 193 -9.54 -38.17 22.29
N GLU A 194 -10.12 -37.41 23.20
CA GLU A 194 -9.51 -37.10 24.51
C GLU A 194 -10.23 -37.87 25.64
N ALA A 195 -9.43 -38.38 26.57
CA ALA A 195 -9.95 -39.00 27.78
C ALA A 195 -10.05 -37.94 28.90
N VAL A 196 -11.23 -37.80 29.48
CA VAL A 196 -11.53 -36.80 30.55
C VAL A 196 -11.98 -37.54 31.81
N GLY A 197 -11.32 -37.28 32.91
CA GLY A 197 -11.69 -37.80 34.20
C GLY A 197 -12.99 -37.17 34.73
N GLU A 198 -13.75 -37.91 35.51
CA GLU A 198 -15.03 -37.47 36.13
C GLU A 198 -14.84 -36.19 36.95
N GLU A 199 -13.69 -36.04 37.62
CA GLU A 199 -13.32 -34.87 38.40
C GLU A 199 -13.11 -33.59 37.55
N LEU A 200 -12.93 -33.71 36.26
CA LEU A 200 -12.76 -32.60 35.34
C LEU A 200 -14.03 -32.13 34.64
N LEU A 201 -15.15 -32.88 34.81
CA LEU A 201 -16.38 -32.62 34.06
C LEU A 201 -16.95 -31.24 34.29
N LEU A 202 -16.88 -30.69 35.52
CA LEU A 202 -17.37 -29.34 35.78
C LEU A 202 -16.44 -28.29 35.15
N ALA A 203 -15.11 -28.46 35.26
CA ALA A 203 -14.18 -27.59 34.59
C ALA A 203 -14.33 -27.62 33.06
N LEU A 204 -14.53 -28.83 32.48
CA LEU A 204 -14.83 -28.99 31.06
C LEU A 204 -16.15 -28.31 30.67
N SER A 205 -17.20 -28.44 31.48
CA SER A 205 -18.49 -27.80 31.28
C SER A 205 -18.34 -26.25 31.24
N MET A 206 -17.56 -25.71 32.14
CA MET A 206 -17.26 -24.25 32.15
C MET A 206 -16.54 -23.80 30.86
N ALA A 207 -15.54 -24.54 30.44
CA ALA A 207 -14.82 -24.23 29.19
C ALA A 207 -15.70 -24.43 27.94
N PHE A 208 -16.57 -25.43 27.96
CA PHE A 208 -17.51 -25.69 26.87
C PHE A 208 -18.58 -24.60 26.76
N LEU A 209 -19.14 -24.14 27.87
CA LEU A 209 -20.06 -23.01 27.92
C LEU A 209 -19.41 -21.73 27.36
N ALA A 210 -18.16 -21.49 27.68
CA ALA A 210 -17.44 -20.33 27.18
C ALA A 210 -17.36 -20.29 25.66
N ILE A 211 -17.27 -21.47 25.02
CA ILE A 211 -17.16 -21.58 23.54
C ILE A 211 -18.54 -21.59 22.88
N THR A 212 -19.52 -22.26 23.49
CA THR A 212 -20.85 -22.46 22.89
C THR A 212 -21.80 -21.33 23.19
N GLN A 213 -21.80 -20.85 24.42
CA GLN A 213 -22.72 -19.84 24.95
C GLN A 213 -21.98 -18.73 25.74
N PRO A 214 -21.06 -17.95 25.11
CA PRO A 214 -20.24 -16.98 25.82
C PRO A 214 -21.06 -15.85 26.47
N THR A 215 -22.31 -15.67 26.09
CA THR A 215 -23.24 -14.65 26.60
C THR A 215 -24.32 -15.23 27.50
N ILE A 216 -24.14 -16.48 27.98
CA ILE A 216 -25.10 -17.11 28.91
C ILE A 216 -25.26 -16.27 30.17
N GLU A 217 -26.49 -16.25 30.71
CA GLU A 217 -26.78 -15.54 31.96
C GLU A 217 -25.96 -16.14 33.13
N HIS A 218 -25.20 -15.29 33.74
CA HIS A 218 -24.33 -15.62 34.88
C HIS A 218 -24.81 -14.96 36.17
N LEU A 219 -24.10 -15.19 37.23
CA LEU A 219 -24.38 -14.53 38.51
C LEU A 219 -24.14 -13.03 38.37
N ASP A 220 -25.06 -12.25 38.95
CA ASP A 220 -24.94 -10.81 39.03
C ASP A 220 -23.92 -10.43 40.11
N ILE A 221 -22.66 -10.38 39.72
CA ILE A 221 -21.53 -9.98 40.55
C ILE A 221 -20.88 -8.77 39.86
N PRO A 222 -20.98 -7.55 40.43
CA PRO A 222 -20.53 -6.33 39.76
C PRO A 222 -19.05 -6.35 39.33
N VAL A 223 -18.21 -6.99 40.12
CA VAL A 223 -16.77 -7.11 39.86
C VAL A 223 -16.51 -8.01 38.64
N VAL A 224 -17.27 -9.08 38.45
CA VAL A 224 -17.19 -9.96 37.26
C VAL A 224 -17.66 -9.23 36.00
N GLN A 225 -18.78 -8.50 36.13
CA GLN A 225 -19.29 -7.70 34.99
C GLN A 225 -18.29 -6.63 34.55
N GLN A 226 -17.60 -5.99 35.50
CA GLN A 226 -16.55 -5.03 35.17
C GLN A 226 -15.39 -5.72 34.44
N GLN A 227 -14.91 -6.85 34.98
CA GLN A 227 -13.83 -7.61 34.35
C GLN A 227 -14.19 -8.13 32.94
N GLN A 228 -15.45 -8.56 32.77
CA GLN A 228 -15.95 -8.98 31.45
C GLN A 228 -15.88 -7.82 30.42
N LYS A 229 -16.32 -6.61 30.86
CA LYS A 229 -16.23 -5.40 30.02
C LYS A 229 -14.78 -5.05 29.72
N ASP A 230 -13.93 -5.05 30.73
CA ASP A 230 -12.51 -4.71 30.59
C ASP A 230 -11.78 -5.69 29.67
N PHE A 231 -12.06 -6.99 29.78
CA PHE A 231 -11.56 -8.01 28.87
C PHE A 231 -12.00 -7.74 27.44
N TYR A 232 -13.30 -7.49 27.24
CA TYR A 232 -13.87 -7.19 25.93
C TYR A 232 -13.21 -5.96 25.30
N TYR A 233 -13.12 -4.84 26.05
CA TYR A 233 -12.52 -3.61 25.52
C TYR A 233 -11.03 -3.75 25.26
N LYS A 234 -10.29 -4.50 26.11
CA LYS A 234 -8.86 -4.78 25.89
C LYS A 234 -8.64 -5.54 24.58
N LYS A 235 -9.46 -6.56 24.31
CA LYS A 235 -9.38 -7.32 23.05
C LYS A 235 -9.82 -6.48 21.85
N LEU A 236 -10.91 -5.75 21.98
CA LEU A 236 -11.38 -4.85 20.94
C LEU A 236 -10.30 -3.82 20.59
N PHE A 237 -9.69 -3.21 21.61
CA PHE A 237 -8.59 -2.27 21.40
C PHE A 237 -7.41 -2.91 20.66
N HIS A 238 -7.04 -4.12 21.04
CA HIS A 238 -5.96 -4.85 20.36
C HIS A 238 -6.22 -5.01 18.85
N TYR A 239 -7.41 -5.52 18.49
CA TYR A 239 -7.78 -5.73 17.08
C TYR A 239 -7.93 -4.40 16.31
N THR A 240 -8.57 -3.40 16.93
CA THR A 240 -8.73 -2.08 16.29
C THR A 240 -7.38 -1.36 16.12
N SER A 241 -6.44 -1.51 17.07
CA SER A 241 -5.10 -0.94 16.94
C SER A 241 -4.32 -1.55 15.78
N ILE A 242 -4.38 -2.87 15.62
CA ILE A 242 -3.75 -3.56 14.47
C ILE A 242 -4.37 -3.08 13.15
N ALA A 243 -5.71 -2.98 13.10
CA ALA A 243 -6.41 -2.51 11.92
C ALA A 243 -6.06 -1.05 11.59
N ALA A 244 -6.00 -0.17 12.61
CA ALA A 244 -5.61 1.23 12.46
C ALA A 244 -4.15 1.36 11.97
N LEU A 245 -3.23 0.56 12.52
CA LEU A 245 -1.83 0.52 12.08
C LEU A 245 -1.71 0.07 10.63
N GLY A 246 -2.47 -0.95 10.24
CA GLY A 246 -2.54 -1.44 8.86
C GLY A 246 -3.06 -0.37 7.89
N LEU A 247 -4.14 0.33 8.27
CA LEU A 247 -4.70 1.42 7.47
C LEU A 247 -3.71 2.59 7.33
N PHE A 248 -3.03 2.93 8.42
CA PHE A 248 -1.98 3.96 8.41
C PHE A 248 -0.82 3.58 7.49
N PHE A 249 -0.40 2.31 7.53
CA PHE A 249 0.64 1.80 6.62
C PHE A 249 0.22 1.88 5.16
N VAL A 250 -1.03 1.49 4.84
CA VAL A 250 -1.59 1.60 3.47
C VAL A 250 -1.64 3.06 3.01
N ALA A 251 -2.04 3.97 3.91
CA ALA A 251 -2.06 5.41 3.62
C ALA A 251 -0.65 5.98 3.34
N LEU A 252 0.35 5.57 4.13
CA LEU A 252 1.75 5.94 3.91
C LEU A 252 2.28 5.38 2.58
N LEU A 253 1.99 4.12 2.29
CA LEU A 253 2.39 3.49 1.02
C LEU A 253 1.74 4.20 -0.16
N GLY A 254 0.45 4.50 -0.08
CA GLY A 254 -0.27 5.27 -1.11
C GLY A 254 0.33 6.65 -1.32
N ASN A 255 0.62 7.37 -0.23
CA ASN A 255 1.28 8.67 -0.30
C ASN A 255 2.68 8.58 -0.93
N TYR A 256 3.47 7.55 -0.56
CA TYR A 256 4.79 7.31 -1.16
C TYR A 256 4.70 7.06 -2.66
N LEU A 257 3.78 6.19 -3.10
CA LEU A 257 3.60 5.88 -4.53
C LEU A 257 3.13 7.11 -5.33
N LEU A 258 2.23 7.91 -4.76
CA LEU A 258 1.81 9.18 -5.36
C LEU A 258 2.97 10.15 -5.46
N PHE A 259 3.74 10.31 -4.38
CA PHE A 259 4.91 11.17 -4.36
C PHE A 259 5.94 10.75 -5.43
N GLU A 260 6.26 9.47 -5.52
CA GLU A 260 7.19 8.94 -6.52
C GLU A 260 6.68 9.19 -7.94
N HIS A 261 5.39 8.95 -8.19
CA HIS A 261 4.76 9.22 -9.49
C HIS A 261 4.86 10.71 -9.87
N TYR A 262 4.51 11.62 -8.96
CA TYR A 262 4.58 13.06 -9.22
C TYR A 262 6.02 13.55 -9.34
N ASN A 263 6.94 13.05 -8.54
CA ASN A 263 8.36 13.40 -8.60
C ASN A 263 8.98 12.99 -9.94
N THR A 264 8.72 11.77 -10.40
CA THR A 264 9.17 11.29 -11.71
C THR A 264 8.60 12.14 -12.85
N LYS A 265 7.31 12.49 -12.77
CA LYS A 265 6.68 13.37 -13.75
C LYS A 265 7.29 14.76 -13.75
N GLN A 266 7.59 15.34 -12.59
CA GLN A 266 8.23 16.63 -12.44
C GLN A 266 9.67 16.62 -13.00
N GLN A 267 10.44 15.55 -12.74
CA GLN A 267 11.78 15.39 -13.29
C GLN A 267 11.76 15.33 -14.83
N ASN A 268 10.84 14.55 -15.41
CA ASN A 268 10.70 14.45 -16.86
C ASN A 268 10.32 15.79 -17.49
N LEU A 269 9.38 16.53 -16.90
CA LEU A 269 9.04 17.88 -17.33
C LEU A 269 10.21 18.86 -17.20
N GLY A 270 11.00 18.75 -16.13
CA GLY A 270 12.21 19.56 -15.92
C GLY A 270 13.25 19.30 -17.01
N ILE A 271 13.46 18.05 -17.42
CA ILE A 271 14.35 17.68 -18.52
C ILE A 271 13.84 18.27 -19.84
N GLU A 272 12.54 18.13 -20.13
CA GLU A 272 11.93 18.65 -21.36
C GLU A 272 12.05 20.19 -21.44
N VAL A 273 11.75 20.90 -20.36
CA VAL A 273 11.92 22.37 -20.26
C VAL A 273 13.40 22.76 -20.44
N GLY A 274 14.33 21.99 -19.83
CA GLY A 274 15.76 22.19 -20.00
C GLY A 274 16.21 22.04 -21.46
N GLN A 275 15.73 21.03 -22.15
CA GLN A 275 16.01 20.82 -23.58
C GLN A 275 15.45 21.94 -24.44
N GLN A 276 14.19 22.35 -24.21
CA GLN A 276 13.58 23.46 -24.95
C GLN A 276 14.35 24.77 -24.74
N LYS A 277 14.80 25.04 -23.51
CA LYS A 277 15.61 26.24 -23.21
C LYS A 277 16.96 26.24 -23.95
N SER A 278 17.63 25.07 -23.96
CA SER A 278 18.90 24.93 -24.68
C SER A 278 18.74 25.12 -26.21
N LEU A 279 17.62 24.62 -26.78
CA LEU A 279 17.28 24.82 -28.20
C LEU A 279 16.99 26.30 -28.51
N LEU A 280 16.31 27.02 -27.61
CA LEU A 280 16.09 28.44 -27.76
C LEU A 280 17.41 29.23 -27.72
N GLU A 281 18.31 28.92 -26.79
CA GLU A 281 19.62 29.54 -26.70
C GLU A 281 20.46 29.28 -27.97
N GLN A 282 20.43 28.05 -28.51
CA GLN A 282 21.08 27.71 -29.77
C GLN A 282 20.51 28.50 -30.96
N ARG A 283 19.19 28.63 -31.00
CA ARG A 283 18.52 29.45 -32.04
C ARG A 283 18.90 30.92 -31.96
N GLU A 284 18.95 31.48 -30.75
CA GLU A 284 19.38 32.86 -30.56
C GLU A 284 20.85 33.08 -30.99
N GLN A 285 21.75 32.16 -30.60
CA GLN A 285 23.15 32.19 -31.01
C GLN A 285 23.28 32.08 -32.55
N LEU A 286 22.54 31.22 -33.21
CA LEU A 286 22.52 31.09 -34.66
C LEU A 286 21.97 32.37 -35.33
N ALA A 287 20.89 32.94 -34.77
CA ALA A 287 20.32 34.18 -35.26
C ALA A 287 21.32 35.36 -35.13
N GLN A 288 22.05 35.40 -34.02
CA GLN A 288 23.10 36.43 -33.82
C GLN A 288 24.26 36.22 -34.80
N LYS A 289 24.76 34.98 -34.94
CA LYS A 289 25.81 34.67 -35.94
C LYS A 289 25.37 35.01 -37.39
N TYR A 290 24.10 34.78 -37.70
CA TYR A 290 23.55 35.18 -39.00
C TYR A 290 23.55 36.71 -39.18
N LYS A 291 23.13 37.47 -38.14
CA LYS A 291 23.17 38.94 -38.16
C LYS A 291 24.60 39.47 -38.30
N ASP A 292 25.53 38.89 -37.54
CA ASP A 292 26.93 39.31 -37.55
C ASP A 292 27.56 39.02 -38.93
N LYS A 293 27.31 37.83 -39.52
CA LYS A 293 27.74 37.53 -40.89
C LYS A 293 27.12 38.46 -41.91
N LYS A 294 25.83 38.77 -41.82
CA LYS A 294 25.13 39.68 -42.73
C LYS A 294 25.70 41.12 -42.60
N ALA A 295 26.02 41.54 -41.39
CA ALA A 295 26.65 42.85 -41.15
C ALA A 295 28.08 42.93 -41.72
N LEU A 296 28.88 41.80 -41.60
CA LEU A 296 30.22 41.72 -42.16
C LEU A 296 30.22 41.67 -43.70
N MET A 297 29.17 41.12 -44.32
CA MET A 297 29.07 41.03 -45.79
C MET A 297 28.60 42.34 -46.44
N GLY A 298 28.14 43.32 -45.66
CA GLY A 298 27.76 44.67 -46.12
C GLY A 298 26.80 44.66 -47.33
N ASP A 299 26.58 45.84 -47.89
CA ASP A 299 25.75 46.01 -49.11
C ASP A 299 26.31 45.36 -50.37
N GLN A 300 27.50 44.74 -50.25
CA GLN A 300 28.17 44.09 -51.42
C GLN A 300 27.55 42.72 -51.78
N LEU A 301 26.71 42.13 -50.98
CA LEU A 301 25.96 40.93 -51.34
C LEU A 301 24.54 41.23 -51.83
N ASN A 302 24.39 42.21 -52.69
CA ASN A 302 23.30 42.19 -53.66
C ASN A 302 23.52 41.10 -54.74
N LEU A 303 24.09 39.94 -54.31
CA LEU A 303 24.33 38.76 -55.15
C LEU A 303 23.03 38.07 -55.61
N GLY A 304 21.88 38.54 -55.15
CA GLY A 304 20.59 38.10 -55.70
C GLY A 304 20.30 38.57 -57.12
N GLN A 305 21.11 39.52 -57.65
CA GLN A 305 20.93 40.08 -59.00
C GLN A 305 22.24 40.17 -59.76
N SER A 306 23.14 39.20 -59.59
CA SER A 306 24.31 39.11 -60.48
C SER A 306 23.87 38.89 -61.91
N LYS A 307 23.95 39.96 -62.74
CA LYS A 307 23.69 39.92 -64.17
C LYS A 307 24.83 39.22 -64.95
N SER A 308 25.72 38.47 -64.27
CA SER A 308 26.88 37.81 -64.88
C SER A 308 26.50 36.89 -66.03
N SER A 309 25.43 36.08 -65.90
CA SER A 309 24.92 35.26 -66.98
C SER A 309 24.40 36.09 -68.15
N TYR A 310 23.74 37.21 -67.86
CA TYR A 310 23.27 38.12 -68.91
C TYR A 310 24.39 38.71 -69.67
N TYR A 311 25.44 39.22 -69.05
CA TYR A 311 26.59 39.79 -69.73
C TYR A 311 27.37 38.75 -70.54
N ALA A 312 27.51 37.54 -69.97
CA ALA A 312 28.15 36.44 -70.72
C ALA A 312 27.37 36.05 -71.97
N ASP A 313 26.03 35.96 -71.83
CA ASP A 313 25.16 35.64 -72.98
C ASP A 313 25.18 36.71 -74.09
N GLN A 314 25.11 37.99 -73.65
CA GLN A 314 25.20 39.12 -74.64
C GLN A 314 26.54 39.17 -75.34
N LEU A 315 27.63 38.92 -74.63
CA LEU A 315 28.98 38.85 -75.25
C LEU A 315 29.05 37.67 -76.21
N ALA A 316 28.53 36.52 -75.86
CA ALA A 316 28.49 35.34 -76.75
C ALA A 316 27.64 35.60 -78.01
N ALA A 317 26.50 36.29 -77.88
CA ALA A 317 25.61 36.61 -79.02
C ALA A 317 26.25 37.59 -80.03
N THR A 318 27.15 38.45 -79.57
CA THR A 318 27.81 39.45 -80.47
C THR A 318 29.12 38.95 -81.04
N LEU A 319 29.62 37.79 -80.65
CA LEU A 319 30.94 37.27 -81.04
C LEU A 319 30.90 36.68 -82.50
N PRO A 320 31.65 37.28 -83.41
CA PRO A 320 31.71 36.71 -84.79
C PRO A 320 32.57 35.43 -84.81
N SER A 321 32.29 34.55 -85.74
CA SER A 321 33.02 33.30 -85.89
C SER A 321 34.51 33.43 -86.22
N THR A 322 34.97 34.62 -86.57
CA THR A 322 36.35 34.96 -86.79
C THR A 322 37.17 35.36 -85.60
N LEU A 323 36.49 35.43 -84.44
CA LEU A 323 37.09 35.74 -83.12
C LEU A 323 36.86 34.54 -82.20
N GLN A 324 37.86 34.24 -81.37
CA GLN A 324 37.75 33.21 -80.33
C GLN A 324 38.17 33.80 -78.99
N LEU A 325 37.29 33.74 -78.02
CA LEU A 325 37.61 34.12 -76.65
C LEU A 325 38.37 32.98 -75.94
N THR A 326 39.49 33.32 -75.36
CA THR A 326 40.30 32.38 -74.53
C THR A 326 40.09 32.53 -73.05
N LYS A 327 39.66 33.71 -72.62
CA LYS A 327 39.39 33.96 -71.15
C LYS A 327 38.33 35.07 -71.06
N LEU A 328 37.37 34.84 -70.19
CA LEU A 328 36.35 35.81 -69.77
C LEU A 328 36.32 35.87 -68.27
N VAL A 329 36.56 37.02 -67.68
CA VAL A 329 36.51 37.26 -66.27
C VAL A 329 35.47 38.33 -66.01
N LEU A 330 34.36 37.98 -65.46
CA LEU A 330 33.33 38.88 -65.00
C LEU A 330 33.66 39.27 -63.58
N PHE A 331 33.69 40.56 -63.30
CA PHE A 331 33.94 41.09 -61.95
C PHE A 331 35.32 40.65 -61.37
N PRO A 332 36.43 41.08 -61.96
CA PRO A 332 37.75 40.64 -61.52
C PRO A 332 38.05 41.02 -60.06
N LYS A 333 38.80 40.17 -59.37
CA LYS A 333 39.28 40.44 -58.03
C LYS A 333 40.27 41.62 -58.04
N ILE A 334 40.03 42.59 -57.17
CA ILE A 334 40.97 43.70 -56.98
C ILE A 334 42.09 43.24 -56.04
N ALA A 335 43.31 43.23 -56.52
CA ALA A 335 44.49 42.97 -55.74
C ALA A 335 44.86 44.25 -55.01
N THR A 336 44.58 44.35 -53.70
CA THR A 336 45.13 45.40 -52.84
C THR A 336 46.35 44.80 -52.13
N GLU A 337 47.44 45.57 -52.06
CA GLU A 337 48.74 45.20 -51.46
C GLU A 337 48.63 44.80 -49.98
N GLU A 338 47.53 45.17 -49.28
CA GLU A 338 47.26 44.84 -47.87
C GLU A 338 46.65 43.44 -47.61
N ASN A 339 46.29 42.70 -48.65
CA ASN A 339 45.57 41.43 -48.50
C ASN A 339 46.46 40.19 -48.33
N TYR A 340 47.75 40.33 -48.16
CA TYR A 340 48.66 39.17 -48.07
C TYR A 340 48.79 38.53 -46.67
N ASN A 341 48.29 39.19 -45.64
CA ASN A 341 48.51 38.76 -44.23
C ASN A 341 47.28 38.41 -43.40
N ASN A 342 46.04 38.47 -43.91
CA ASN A 342 44.87 38.12 -43.14
C ASN A 342 43.92 37.19 -43.94
N GLU A 343 43.94 35.89 -43.59
CA GLU A 343 43.05 34.87 -44.19
C GLU A 343 41.53 35.09 -43.93
N GLU A 344 41.17 36.09 -43.14
CA GLU A 344 39.77 36.37 -42.76
C GLU A 344 39.09 37.49 -43.57
N GLN A 345 39.80 38.18 -44.48
CA GLN A 345 39.17 39.24 -45.28
C GLN A 345 38.61 38.70 -46.60
N LEU A 346 37.31 38.96 -46.81
CA LEU A 346 36.61 38.56 -48.02
C LEU A 346 37.22 39.28 -49.26
N PRO A 347 37.44 38.59 -50.38
CA PRO A 347 38.02 39.18 -51.58
C PRO A 347 37.09 40.27 -52.14
N TYR A 348 37.70 41.43 -52.41
CA TYR A 348 37.00 42.57 -53.03
C TYR A 348 36.96 42.40 -54.52
N TYR A 349 35.79 42.49 -55.15
CA TYR A 349 35.58 42.35 -56.60
C TYR A 349 35.20 43.68 -57.22
N ASP A 350 35.74 43.94 -58.45
CA ASP A 350 35.32 45.11 -59.24
C ASP A 350 34.02 44.75 -59.98
N ASN A 351 32.89 45.14 -59.41
CA ASN A 351 31.58 44.82 -59.91
C ASN A 351 31.23 45.54 -61.26
N ASN A 352 32.07 46.48 -61.69
CA ASN A 352 31.82 47.28 -62.88
C ASN A 352 32.76 46.94 -64.03
N THR A 353 33.54 45.85 -63.92
CA THR A 353 34.55 45.52 -64.90
C THR A 353 34.36 44.09 -65.44
N ILE A 354 34.52 43.94 -66.76
CA ILE A 354 34.67 42.67 -67.45
C ILE A 354 36.00 42.66 -68.14
N LEU A 355 36.82 41.63 -68.01
CA LEU A 355 38.06 41.41 -68.68
C LEU A 355 37.88 40.25 -69.70
N ILE A 356 38.28 40.51 -70.91
CA ILE A 356 38.16 39.57 -72.07
C ILE A 356 39.52 39.40 -72.69
N THR A 357 39.97 38.18 -72.86
CA THR A 357 41.15 37.84 -73.66
C THR A 357 40.73 36.92 -74.77
N GLY A 358 41.24 37.16 -75.97
CA GLY A 358 40.87 36.38 -77.17
C GLY A 358 41.90 36.50 -78.26
N GLN A 359 41.57 35.78 -79.34
CA GLN A 359 42.37 35.72 -80.61
C GLN A 359 41.49 36.11 -81.76
N CYS A 360 42.06 36.75 -82.74
CA CYS A 360 41.39 37.13 -84.01
C CYS A 360 42.27 36.82 -85.19
N GLN A 361 41.62 36.48 -86.32
CA GLN A 361 42.34 36.17 -87.58
C GLN A 361 42.93 37.41 -88.24
N ALA A 362 42.28 38.59 -88.00
CA ALA A 362 42.81 39.86 -88.55
C ALA A 362 42.26 41.01 -87.62
N SER A 363 43.03 42.10 -87.50
CA SER A 363 42.70 43.27 -86.70
C SER A 363 41.39 43.94 -87.07
N VAL A 364 41.00 43.84 -88.34
CA VAL A 364 39.74 44.44 -88.83
C VAL A 364 38.53 43.79 -88.13
N PHE A 365 38.53 42.45 -87.94
CA PHE A 365 37.41 41.75 -87.29
C PHE A 365 37.32 42.12 -85.83
N TYR A 366 38.44 42.25 -85.15
CA TYR A 366 38.48 42.69 -83.75
C TYR A 366 37.93 44.13 -83.60
N ASN A 367 38.38 45.07 -84.49
CA ASN A 367 37.92 46.42 -84.39
C ASN A 367 36.43 46.60 -84.67
N ASN A 368 35.93 45.84 -85.63
CA ASN A 368 34.49 45.84 -85.94
C ASN A 368 33.66 45.27 -84.73
N TRP A 369 34.10 44.15 -84.16
CA TRP A 369 33.44 43.59 -83.00
C TRP A 369 33.52 44.57 -81.78
N LYS A 370 34.64 45.16 -81.53
CA LYS A 370 34.83 46.19 -80.49
C LYS A 370 33.84 47.36 -80.65
N ARG A 371 33.65 47.83 -81.91
CA ARG A 371 32.70 48.92 -82.19
C ARG A 371 31.25 48.45 -81.89
N GLY A 372 30.94 47.23 -82.28
CA GLY A 372 29.60 46.66 -81.98
C GLY A 372 29.36 46.50 -80.46
N LEU A 373 30.41 46.22 -79.69
CA LEU A 373 30.28 46.14 -78.24
C LEU A 373 30.11 47.56 -77.65
N GLU A 374 30.66 48.60 -78.23
CA GLU A 374 30.49 50.01 -77.74
C GLU A 374 29.06 50.52 -77.92
N GLU A 375 28.31 49.90 -78.84
CA GLU A 375 26.89 50.24 -79.07
C GLU A 375 25.90 49.57 -78.10
N LEU A 376 26.38 48.66 -77.23
CA LEU A 376 25.52 47.96 -76.26
C LEU A 376 25.15 48.88 -75.11
N ASP A 377 23.90 48.91 -74.73
CA ASP A 377 23.32 49.78 -73.71
C ASP A 377 24.00 49.70 -72.35
N TRP A 378 24.54 48.51 -72.02
CA TRP A 378 25.15 48.25 -70.71
C TRP A 378 26.67 48.54 -70.67
N VAL A 379 27.29 48.90 -71.74
CA VAL A 379 28.71 49.23 -71.90
C VAL A 379 28.90 50.74 -71.72
N ALA A 380 29.72 51.12 -70.71
CA ALA A 380 30.09 52.51 -70.46
C ALA A 380 31.32 52.93 -71.26
N SER A 381 32.31 52.04 -71.26
CA SER A 381 33.58 52.29 -72.04
C SER A 381 34.30 50.97 -72.32
N ILE A 382 35.12 50.95 -73.40
CA ILE A 382 35.93 49.77 -73.69
C ILE A 382 37.41 50.26 -73.86
N HIS A 383 38.27 49.71 -73.01
CA HIS A 383 39.71 50.00 -73.04
C HIS A 383 40.47 48.77 -73.58
N ASN A 384 41.29 48.97 -74.56
CA ASN A 384 42.19 47.95 -75.11
C ASN A 384 43.44 47.92 -74.17
N LEU A 385 43.63 46.80 -73.42
CA LEU A 385 44.77 46.62 -72.53
C LEU A 385 46.04 46.16 -73.31
N SER A 386 45.82 45.21 -74.23
CA SER A 386 46.93 44.77 -75.14
C SER A 386 46.41 44.31 -76.44
N TYR A 387 47.19 44.45 -77.55
CA TYR A 387 46.99 43.83 -78.82
C TYR A 387 48.32 43.49 -79.42
N GLN A 388 48.59 42.25 -79.72
CA GLN A 388 49.85 41.76 -80.24
C GLN A 388 49.55 40.69 -81.34
N ASN A 389 50.36 40.68 -82.38
CA ASN A 389 50.27 39.59 -83.40
C ASN A 389 51.18 38.43 -82.93
N ASN A 390 50.66 37.20 -83.02
CA ASN A 390 51.48 36.04 -82.74
C ASN A 390 52.34 35.69 -83.99
N LYS A 391 53.25 34.72 -83.91
CA LYS A 391 54.13 34.31 -84.96
C LYS A 391 53.40 33.72 -86.19
N GLU A 392 52.12 33.35 -86.09
CA GLU A 392 51.25 32.82 -87.09
C GLU A 392 50.34 33.86 -87.74
N GLY A 393 50.54 35.16 -87.41
CA GLY A 393 49.76 36.24 -88.00
C GLY A 393 48.39 36.50 -87.33
N GLN A 394 48.06 35.76 -86.27
CA GLN A 394 46.81 35.98 -85.52
C GLN A 394 47.01 37.06 -84.49
N GLY A 395 46.01 37.93 -84.32
CA GLY A 395 46.01 38.97 -83.28
C GLY A 395 45.52 38.40 -81.99
N ILE A 396 46.32 38.55 -80.90
CA ILE A 396 45.90 38.27 -79.52
C ILE A 396 45.51 39.63 -78.90
N PHE A 397 44.31 39.68 -78.28
CA PHE A 397 43.82 40.91 -77.67
C PHE A 397 43.41 40.71 -76.22
N GLU A 398 43.58 41.75 -75.44
CA GLU A 398 43.05 41.84 -74.09
C GLU A 398 42.25 43.14 -73.94
N LEU A 399 41.02 43.04 -73.54
CA LEU A 399 40.02 44.08 -73.56
C LEU A 399 39.40 44.23 -72.17
N LYS A 400 39.28 45.43 -71.66
CA LYS A 400 38.56 45.80 -70.41
C LYS A 400 37.26 46.50 -70.85
N ILE A 401 36.15 45.99 -70.41
CA ILE A 401 34.83 46.62 -70.53
C ILE A 401 34.45 47.17 -69.17
N THR A 402 34.08 48.45 -69.12
CA THR A 402 33.47 49.07 -67.95
C THR A 402 31.97 49.11 -68.16
N LEU A 403 31.24 48.66 -67.17
CA LEU A 403 29.79 48.62 -67.20
C LEU A 403 29.18 49.99 -66.82
N LYS A 404 28.05 50.35 -67.41
CA LYS A 404 27.26 51.48 -66.97
C LYS A 404 26.68 51.19 -65.59
N GLN A 405 26.85 52.09 -64.62
CA GLN A 405 26.14 52.03 -63.36
C GLN A 405 24.66 52.34 -63.62
N GLU A 406 23.78 51.41 -63.29
CA GLU A 406 22.35 51.74 -63.17
C GLU A 406 22.18 52.62 -61.95
N GLU A 407 21.64 53.82 -62.09
CA GLU A 407 21.21 54.70 -60.97
C GLU A 407 20.07 54.07 -60.17
#